data_e59a5f5b8bf0bcd19911ff5a7c93bab9
#
_entry.id   e59a5f5b8bf0bcd19911ff5a7c93bab9
#
_cell.length_a   1.000
_cell.length_b   1.000
_cell.length_c   1.000
_cell.angle_alpha   90.00
_cell.angle_beta   90.00
_cell.angle_gamma   90.00
#
_symmetry.space_group_name_H-M   'P 1'
#
loop_
_entity.id
_entity.type
_entity.pdbx_description
1 polymer ?
#
loop_
_entity_poly.entity_id
_entity_poly.type
_entity_poly.pdbx_seq_one_letter_code
_entity_poly.pdbx_strand_id
1 'polypeptide(L)'
;EWENVPTTGQIQIYKSAAEYNAVTGTQAGAPLEGAVFEIVQERSGKVVDYITTDARGVAASRPLPLGRYKIQEVTAPAYWQVDPTVHDVTLEFAGQIIKLSAFDKPSNLGVTITKRGNAELLAGQTMRYDITVANTSNVDLENFFWHDRIPTDVARATTLTTGTYSARLNYR
;
A
#
# COMPACT_ATOMS: atom_id res chain seq x y z
N GLU A 1 -39.18 14.40 32.29
CA GLU A 1 -38.72 13.65 31.05
C GLU A 1 -37.27 13.28 31.28
N TRP A 2 -36.99 11.97 31.33
CA TRP A 2 -35.62 11.50 31.38
C TRP A 2 -35.14 11.41 29.90
N GLU A 3 -34.30 12.34 29.49
CA GLU A 3 -33.61 12.21 28.21
C GLU A 3 -32.69 10.98 28.27
N ASN A 4 -33.01 9.99 27.46
CA ASN A 4 -32.17 8.81 27.27
C ASN A 4 -30.97 9.21 26.42
N VAL A 5 -29.98 9.84 27.03
CA VAL A 5 -28.71 10.19 26.34
C VAL A 5 -28.02 8.87 25.96
N PRO A 6 -27.78 8.61 24.68
CA PRO A 6 -27.09 7.39 24.26
C PRO A 6 -25.73 7.31 24.95
N THR A 7 -25.49 6.20 25.62
CA THR A 7 -24.20 5.93 26.25
C THR A 7 -23.20 5.59 25.18
N THR A 8 -22.27 6.49 24.88
CA THR A 8 -21.30 6.39 23.79
C THR A 8 -19.88 6.62 24.27
N GLY A 9 -18.93 6.08 23.52
CA GLY A 9 -17.50 6.36 23.61
C GLY A 9 -16.92 6.74 22.25
N GLN A 10 -15.63 6.95 22.20
CA GLN A 10 -14.91 7.36 21.00
C GLN A 10 -13.60 6.59 20.84
N ILE A 11 -13.21 6.35 19.60
CA ILE A 11 -11.92 5.74 19.25
C ILE A 11 -11.09 6.78 18.52
N GLN A 12 -9.84 6.93 18.96
CA GLN A 12 -8.85 7.80 18.32
C GLN A 12 -7.65 6.97 17.87
N ILE A 13 -7.10 7.26 16.70
CA ILE A 13 -5.88 6.66 16.17
C ILE A 13 -4.85 7.75 15.97
N TYR A 14 -3.63 7.46 16.39
CA TYR A 14 -2.43 8.20 16.01
C TYR A 14 -1.61 7.35 15.03
N LYS A 15 -1.43 7.86 13.82
CA LYS A 15 -0.68 7.22 12.73
C LYS A 15 0.65 7.88 12.52
N SER A 16 1.72 7.09 12.48
CA SER A 16 3.07 7.59 12.27
C SER A 16 3.92 6.67 11.42
N ALA A 17 5.02 7.20 10.89
CA ALA A 17 6.00 6.46 10.12
C ALA A 17 6.77 5.47 10.99
N ALA A 18 6.80 4.19 10.62
CA ALA A 18 7.60 3.17 11.30
C ALA A 18 9.10 3.38 11.05
N GLU A 19 9.46 3.86 9.87
CA GLU A 19 10.84 4.00 9.39
C GLU A 19 10.96 5.26 8.52
N TYR A 20 12.20 5.68 8.24
CA TYR A 20 12.47 6.75 7.28
C TYR A 20 12.01 6.35 5.87
N ASN A 21 11.27 7.24 5.22
CA ASN A 21 10.86 7.08 3.83
C ASN A 21 11.72 7.94 2.91
N ALA A 22 12.57 7.31 2.12
CA ALA A 22 13.48 8.01 1.22
C ALA A 22 12.78 8.73 0.05
N VAL A 23 11.55 8.28 -0.32
CA VAL A 23 10.79 8.89 -1.42
C VAL A 23 10.16 10.22 -0.97
N THR A 24 9.58 10.24 0.22
CA THR A 24 8.89 11.42 0.75
C THR A 24 9.79 12.30 1.63
N GLY A 25 10.94 11.81 2.07
CA GLY A 25 11.81 12.46 3.04
C GLY A 25 11.28 12.44 4.48
N THR A 26 10.24 11.65 4.74
CA THR A 26 9.58 11.58 6.05
C THR A 26 10.43 10.80 7.05
N GLN A 27 10.69 11.38 8.22
CA GLN A 27 11.46 10.75 9.30
C GLN A 27 10.64 9.69 10.03
N ALA A 28 11.32 8.69 10.61
CA ALA A 28 10.70 7.74 11.52
C ALA A 28 10.01 8.47 12.68
N GLY A 29 8.79 8.03 13.05
CA GLY A 29 7.98 8.63 14.10
C GLY A 29 7.19 9.88 13.66
N ALA A 30 7.42 10.42 12.46
CA ALA A 30 6.64 11.55 11.96
C ALA A 30 5.17 11.17 11.73
N PRO A 31 4.22 12.08 11.97
CA PRO A 31 2.79 11.83 11.74
C PRO A 31 2.50 11.60 10.25
N LEU A 32 1.52 10.73 9.97
CA LEU A 32 1.08 10.43 8.61
C LEU A 32 -0.36 10.88 8.40
N GLU A 33 -0.54 11.82 7.47
CA GLU A 33 -1.83 12.32 7.02
C GLU A 33 -2.41 11.43 5.91
N GLY A 34 -3.74 11.26 5.89
CA GLY A 34 -4.46 10.61 4.80
C GLY A 34 -4.60 9.09 4.94
N ALA A 35 -4.17 8.48 6.04
CA ALA A 35 -4.47 7.09 6.34
C ALA A 35 -5.96 6.92 6.67
N VAL A 36 -6.64 5.97 6.03
CA VAL A 36 -8.07 5.69 6.23
C VAL A 36 -8.24 4.38 6.98
N PHE A 37 -9.01 4.43 8.05
CA PHE A 37 -9.37 3.27 8.87
C PHE A 37 -10.87 3.02 8.79
N GLU A 38 -11.26 1.76 8.67
CA GLU A 38 -12.64 1.33 8.90
C GLU A 38 -12.82 0.86 10.33
N ILE A 39 -13.99 1.16 10.87
CA ILE A 39 -14.42 0.69 12.19
C ILE A 39 -15.63 -0.23 12.00
N VAL A 40 -15.46 -1.49 12.36
CA VAL A 40 -16.47 -2.53 12.25
C VAL A 40 -17.02 -2.84 13.64
N GLN A 41 -18.33 -2.77 13.79
CA GLN A 41 -18.99 -3.23 15.02
C GLN A 41 -19.05 -4.76 15.01
N GLU A 42 -18.43 -5.41 16.00
CA GLU A 42 -18.32 -6.87 16.04
C GLU A 42 -19.70 -7.54 16.09
N ARG A 43 -20.64 -7.02 16.89
CA ARG A 43 -21.97 -7.60 17.05
C ARG A 43 -22.76 -7.69 15.74
N SER A 44 -22.67 -6.67 14.90
CA SER A 44 -23.44 -6.59 13.65
C SER A 44 -22.63 -7.00 12.41
N GLY A 45 -21.29 -7.04 12.54
CA GLY A 45 -20.37 -7.24 11.41
C GLY A 45 -20.38 -6.09 10.40
N LYS A 46 -20.97 -4.94 10.74
CA LYS A 46 -21.11 -3.78 9.83
C LYS A 46 -20.04 -2.74 10.10
N VAL A 47 -19.55 -2.13 9.02
CA VAL A 47 -18.77 -0.91 9.12
C VAL A 47 -19.66 0.21 9.62
N VAL A 48 -19.25 0.84 10.72
CA VAL A 48 -20.01 1.90 11.37
C VAL A 48 -19.38 3.28 11.19
N ASP A 49 -18.10 3.34 10.85
CA ASP A 49 -17.40 4.58 10.55
C ASP A 49 -16.18 4.34 9.66
N TYR A 50 -15.79 5.37 8.91
CA TYR A 50 -14.49 5.52 8.27
C TYR A 50 -13.85 6.79 8.79
N ILE A 51 -12.62 6.69 9.29
CA ILE A 51 -11.88 7.82 9.83
C ILE A 51 -10.57 8.01 9.08
N THR A 52 -10.20 9.27 8.85
CA THR A 52 -9.00 9.63 8.10
C THR A 52 -8.08 10.48 8.98
N THR A 53 -6.79 10.18 8.95
CA THR A 53 -5.81 10.93 9.74
C THR A 53 -5.56 12.33 9.16
N ASP A 54 -5.48 13.31 10.05
CA ASP A 54 -5.13 14.71 9.73
C ASP A 54 -3.60 14.91 9.65
N ALA A 55 -3.17 16.14 9.42
CA ALA A 55 -1.74 16.50 9.34
C ALA A 55 -0.94 16.20 10.61
N ARG A 56 -1.60 16.00 11.75
CA ARG A 56 -0.99 15.56 13.00
C ARG A 56 -0.98 14.05 13.17
N GLY A 57 -1.44 13.31 12.14
CA GLY A 57 -1.57 11.86 12.17
C GLY A 57 -2.73 11.36 13.03
N VAL A 58 -3.69 12.22 13.37
CA VAL A 58 -4.80 11.88 14.27
C VAL A 58 -6.09 11.69 13.50
N ALA A 59 -6.78 10.59 13.77
CA ALA A 59 -8.14 10.34 13.35
C ALA A 59 -9.01 10.02 14.57
N ALA A 60 -10.28 10.46 14.57
CA ALA A 60 -11.22 10.20 15.63
C ALA A 60 -12.56 9.74 15.07
N SER A 61 -13.15 8.73 15.68
CA SER A 61 -14.49 8.28 15.32
C SER A 61 -15.56 9.30 15.75
N ARG A 62 -16.71 9.21 15.11
CA ARG A 62 -17.95 9.75 15.73
C ARG A 62 -18.21 9.06 17.08
N PRO A 63 -19.11 9.59 17.94
CA PRO A 63 -19.56 8.87 19.10
C PRO A 63 -20.17 7.51 18.71
N LEU A 64 -19.65 6.42 19.30
CA LEU A 64 -20.07 5.05 19.04
C LEU A 64 -20.75 4.44 20.27
N PRO A 65 -21.79 3.62 20.09
CA PRO A 65 -22.39 2.86 21.19
C PRO A 65 -21.36 2.03 21.95
N LEU A 66 -21.58 1.72 23.21
CA LEU A 66 -20.72 0.80 23.95
C LEU A 66 -20.75 -0.59 23.31
N GLY A 67 -19.62 -1.30 23.34
CA GLY A 67 -19.46 -2.62 22.73
C GLY A 67 -18.09 -2.84 22.12
N ARG A 68 -17.99 -3.93 21.35
CA ARG A 68 -16.74 -4.35 20.72
C ARG A 68 -16.66 -3.89 19.28
N TYR A 69 -15.46 -3.48 18.89
CA TYR A 69 -15.13 -2.97 17.57
C TYR A 69 -13.81 -3.53 17.07
N LYS A 70 -13.72 -3.70 15.75
CA LYS A 70 -12.47 -3.99 15.04
C LYS A 70 -12.12 -2.79 14.19
N ILE A 71 -10.88 -2.35 14.28
CA ILE A 71 -10.37 -1.22 13.52
C ILE A 71 -9.21 -1.70 12.65
N GLN A 72 -9.28 -1.43 11.38
CA GLN A 72 -8.28 -1.82 10.39
C GLN A 72 -8.02 -0.69 9.41
N GLU A 73 -6.77 -0.52 9.03
CA GLU A 73 -6.43 0.39 7.94
C GLU A 73 -6.88 -0.21 6.61
N VAL A 74 -7.53 0.61 5.79
CA VAL A 74 -7.99 0.22 4.44
C VAL A 74 -7.29 0.99 3.34
N THR A 75 -6.69 2.14 3.66
CA THR A 75 -5.91 2.92 2.72
C THR A 75 -4.75 3.58 3.45
N ALA A 76 -3.53 3.35 2.98
CA ALA A 76 -2.34 4.06 3.44
C ALA A 76 -2.12 5.34 2.60
N PRO A 77 -1.41 6.34 3.13
CA PRO A 77 -0.96 7.47 2.34
C PRO A 77 -0.05 7.03 1.18
N ALA A 78 0.07 7.87 0.14
CA ALA A 78 0.94 7.58 -1.00
C ALA A 78 2.39 7.30 -0.55
N TYR A 79 3.00 6.27 -1.13
CA TYR A 79 4.35 5.75 -0.82
C TYR A 79 4.48 5.04 0.54
N TRP A 80 3.35 4.68 1.16
CA TRP A 80 3.29 3.89 2.39
C TRP A 80 2.52 2.59 2.14
N GLN A 81 2.82 1.55 2.90
CA GLN A 81 2.11 0.28 2.87
C GLN A 81 0.99 0.29 3.88
N VAL A 82 -0.16 -0.26 3.49
CA VAL A 82 -1.26 -0.52 4.43
C VAL A 82 -0.78 -1.45 5.54
N ASP A 83 -1.00 -1.07 6.79
CA ASP A 83 -0.77 -1.93 7.94
C ASP A 83 -1.94 -2.94 8.06
N PRO A 84 -1.68 -4.25 7.90
CA PRO A 84 -2.73 -5.26 7.97
C PRO A 84 -3.22 -5.54 9.41
N THR A 85 -2.69 -4.86 10.40
CA THR A 85 -3.03 -5.09 11.81
C THR A 85 -4.49 -4.74 12.06
N VAL A 86 -5.22 -5.68 12.66
CA VAL A 86 -6.58 -5.45 13.16
C VAL A 86 -6.50 -5.17 14.66
N HIS A 87 -7.04 -4.03 15.08
CA HIS A 87 -7.11 -3.64 16.48
C HIS A 87 -8.47 -4.00 17.04
N ASP A 88 -8.50 -4.81 18.08
CA ASP A 88 -9.72 -5.12 18.83
C ASP A 88 -9.89 -4.13 19.99
N VAL A 89 -11.06 -3.49 20.06
CA VAL A 89 -11.36 -2.42 21.02
C VAL A 89 -12.70 -2.68 21.65
N THR A 90 -12.79 -2.43 22.96
CA THR A 90 -14.05 -2.47 23.70
C THR A 90 -14.34 -1.11 24.35
N LEU A 91 -15.45 -0.49 23.98
CA LEU A 91 -15.99 0.68 24.67
C LEU A 91 -16.88 0.21 25.82
N GLU A 92 -16.47 0.49 27.06
CA GLU A 92 -17.07 -0.10 28.26
C GLU A 92 -17.94 0.89 29.03
N PHE A 93 -17.66 2.18 28.95
CA PHE A 93 -18.38 3.21 29.72
C PHE A 93 -18.55 4.52 28.93
N ALA A 94 -19.56 5.29 29.32
CA ALA A 94 -19.88 6.56 28.69
C ALA A 94 -18.73 7.55 28.77
N GLY A 95 -18.44 8.22 27.63
CA GLY A 95 -17.38 9.20 27.52
C GLY A 95 -15.98 8.61 27.43
N GLN A 96 -15.83 7.30 27.37
CA GLN A 96 -14.52 6.65 27.17
C GLN A 96 -13.92 7.06 25.83
N ILE A 97 -12.62 7.41 25.85
CA ILE A 97 -11.84 7.64 24.63
C ILE A 97 -10.69 6.62 24.62
N ILE A 98 -10.72 5.71 23.68
CA ILE A 98 -9.64 4.74 23.46
C ILE A 98 -8.69 5.32 22.42
N LYS A 99 -7.40 5.37 22.75
CA LYS A 99 -6.33 5.85 21.87
C LYS A 99 -5.49 4.68 21.41
N LEU A 100 -5.33 4.54 20.09
CA LEU A 100 -4.52 3.53 19.43
C LEU A 100 -3.36 4.20 18.73
N SER A 101 -2.24 3.47 18.61
CA SER A 101 -1.12 3.84 17.74
C SER A 101 -1.00 2.85 16.60
N ALA A 102 -0.82 3.35 15.40
CA ALA A 102 -0.61 2.56 14.19
C ALA A 102 0.60 3.10 13.41
N PHE A 103 1.28 2.23 12.69
CA PHE A 103 2.54 2.56 12.03
C PHE A 103 2.53 2.01 10.62
N ASP A 104 2.98 2.83 9.64
CA ASP A 104 3.22 2.37 8.29
C ASP A 104 4.70 2.22 7.98
N LYS A 105 5.01 1.20 7.18
CA LYS A 105 6.31 1.03 6.56
C LYS A 105 6.35 1.71 5.21
N PRO A 106 7.50 2.25 4.80
CA PRO A 106 7.65 2.82 3.46
C PRO A 106 7.42 1.78 2.36
N SER A 107 6.83 2.21 1.25
CA SER A 107 6.84 1.44 0.01
C SER A 107 8.22 1.55 -0.63
N ASN A 108 8.90 0.43 -0.82
CA ASN A 108 10.17 0.37 -1.51
C ASN A 108 9.92 -0.01 -2.97
N LEU A 109 10.21 0.91 -3.89
CA LEU A 109 10.11 0.68 -5.32
C LEU A 109 11.44 0.15 -5.85
N GLY A 110 11.40 -0.95 -6.59
CA GLY A 110 12.59 -1.51 -7.19
C GLY A 110 12.25 -2.41 -8.38
N VAL A 111 13.08 -2.34 -9.41
CA VAL A 111 13.01 -3.20 -10.59
C VAL A 111 14.40 -3.67 -10.94
N THR A 112 14.53 -4.95 -11.21
CA THR A 112 15.74 -5.52 -11.77
C THR A 112 15.47 -5.95 -13.21
N ILE A 113 16.32 -5.50 -14.13
CA ILE A 113 16.27 -5.92 -15.53
C ILE A 113 17.59 -6.60 -15.86
N THR A 114 17.52 -7.84 -16.31
CA THR A 114 18.67 -8.59 -16.81
C THR A 114 18.47 -8.92 -18.28
N LYS A 115 19.50 -8.70 -19.10
CA LYS A 115 19.53 -9.08 -20.50
C LYS A 115 20.69 -10.05 -20.72
N ARG A 116 20.40 -11.21 -21.29
CA ARG A 116 21.39 -12.23 -21.63
C ARG A 116 21.27 -12.59 -23.10
N GLY A 117 22.37 -12.78 -23.75
CA GLY A 117 22.43 -13.17 -25.18
C GLY A 117 23.78 -13.75 -25.55
N ASN A 118 23.93 -14.11 -26.80
CA ASN A 118 25.20 -14.59 -27.34
C ASN A 118 26.24 -13.46 -27.34
N ALA A 119 27.45 -13.75 -26.90
CA ALA A 119 28.54 -12.78 -26.85
C ALA A 119 29.06 -12.42 -28.24
N GLU A 120 29.09 -13.40 -29.17
CA GLU A 120 29.59 -13.24 -30.53
C GLU A 120 28.69 -14.00 -31.50
N LEU A 121 28.47 -13.41 -32.70
CA LEU A 121 27.70 -14.00 -33.79
C LEU A 121 28.33 -13.64 -35.13
N LEU A 122 28.26 -14.59 -36.05
CA LEU A 122 28.60 -14.33 -37.45
C LEU A 122 27.44 -13.72 -38.21
N ALA A 123 27.71 -12.99 -39.26
CA ALA A 123 26.69 -12.41 -40.14
C ALA A 123 25.73 -13.50 -40.65
N GLY A 124 24.42 -13.21 -40.58
CA GLY A 124 23.37 -14.14 -40.97
C GLY A 124 22.90 -15.13 -39.88
N GLN A 125 23.57 -15.15 -38.75
CA GLN A 125 23.09 -15.97 -37.60
C GLN A 125 21.97 -15.28 -36.83
N THR A 126 21.12 -16.10 -36.19
CA THR A 126 20.05 -15.61 -35.32
C THR A 126 20.59 -15.40 -33.92
N MET A 127 20.39 -14.18 -33.43
CA MET A 127 20.69 -13.82 -32.05
C MET A 127 19.44 -13.97 -31.19
N ARG A 128 19.61 -14.57 -30.02
CA ARG A 128 18.57 -14.63 -28.99
C ARG A 128 18.95 -13.79 -27.77
N TYR A 129 18.06 -12.95 -27.35
CA TYR A 129 18.14 -12.29 -26.06
C TYR A 129 17.05 -12.82 -25.13
N ASP A 130 17.45 -13.18 -23.93
CA ASP A 130 16.53 -13.44 -22.82
C ASP A 130 16.56 -12.22 -21.89
N ILE A 131 15.42 -11.57 -21.74
CA ILE A 131 15.26 -10.39 -20.89
C ILE A 131 14.36 -10.80 -19.73
N THR A 132 14.88 -10.61 -18.52
CA THR A 132 14.12 -10.84 -17.29
C THR A 132 13.87 -9.50 -16.63
N VAL A 133 12.59 -9.20 -16.37
CA VAL A 133 12.15 -8.04 -15.60
C VAL A 133 11.54 -8.56 -14.33
N ALA A 134 12.08 -8.16 -13.18
CA ALA A 134 11.59 -8.57 -11.88
C ALA A 134 11.22 -7.34 -11.04
N ASN A 135 10.00 -7.34 -10.51
CA ASN A 135 9.60 -6.40 -9.48
C ASN A 135 10.28 -6.83 -8.16
N THR A 136 11.20 -6.01 -7.67
CA THR A 136 11.88 -6.20 -6.37
C THR A 136 11.32 -5.26 -5.31
N SER A 137 10.21 -4.56 -5.62
CA SER A 137 9.48 -3.74 -4.68
C SER A 137 8.72 -4.61 -3.69
N ASN A 138 8.28 -4.00 -2.59
CA ASN A 138 7.31 -4.58 -1.67
C ASN A 138 5.85 -4.20 -2.00
N VAL A 139 5.63 -3.59 -3.15
CA VAL A 139 4.32 -3.18 -3.69
C VAL A 139 4.22 -3.54 -5.17
N ASP A 140 3.01 -3.58 -5.70
CA ASP A 140 2.77 -3.70 -7.12
C ASP A 140 3.23 -2.43 -7.85
N LEU A 141 3.79 -2.60 -9.04
CA LEU A 141 4.20 -1.48 -9.88
C LEU A 141 3.10 -1.17 -10.88
N GLU A 142 2.46 -0.02 -10.69
CA GLU A 142 1.49 0.50 -11.64
C GLU A 142 2.17 1.37 -12.72
N ASN A 143 1.65 1.32 -13.93
CA ASN A 143 2.14 2.12 -15.07
C ASN A 143 3.63 1.94 -15.37
N PHE A 144 4.19 0.77 -15.04
CA PHE A 144 5.57 0.45 -15.33
C PHE A 144 5.76 0.21 -16.82
N PHE A 145 6.79 0.82 -17.39
CA PHE A 145 7.23 0.54 -18.76
C PHE A 145 8.76 0.47 -18.81
N TRP A 146 9.25 -0.33 -19.73
CA TRP A 146 10.66 -0.39 -20.09
C TRP A 146 10.77 -0.47 -21.60
N HIS A 147 11.91 -0.06 -22.17
CA HIS A 147 12.17 -0.21 -23.58
C HIS A 147 13.59 -0.75 -23.80
N ASP A 148 13.72 -1.56 -24.83
CA ASP A 148 15.00 -2.04 -25.34
C ASP A 148 15.20 -1.50 -26.75
N ARG A 149 16.38 -0.98 -27.02
CA ARG A 149 16.71 -0.46 -28.34
C ARG A 149 17.56 -1.50 -29.09
N ILE A 150 17.03 -2.05 -30.17
CA ILE A 150 17.75 -2.93 -31.07
C ILE A 150 18.44 -2.06 -32.10
N PRO A 151 19.76 -2.22 -32.34
CA PRO A 151 20.45 -1.50 -33.41
C PRO A 151 19.96 -2.01 -34.77
N THR A 152 19.07 -1.28 -35.41
CA THR A 152 18.37 -1.69 -36.64
C THR A 152 19.22 -1.66 -37.90
N ASP A 153 20.39 -1.06 -37.80
CA ASP A 153 21.43 -1.06 -38.87
C ASP A 153 22.15 -2.40 -38.97
N VAL A 154 22.19 -3.20 -37.92
CA VAL A 154 22.90 -4.47 -37.87
C VAL A 154 22.01 -5.67 -37.50
N ALA A 155 20.82 -5.44 -36.98
CA ALA A 155 19.92 -6.50 -36.53
C ALA A 155 18.44 -6.18 -36.80
N ARG A 156 17.63 -7.21 -37.01
CA ARG A 156 16.19 -7.12 -37.18
C ARG A 156 15.50 -8.09 -36.23
N ALA A 157 14.54 -7.59 -35.47
CA ALA A 157 13.69 -8.45 -34.64
C ALA A 157 12.83 -9.33 -35.57
N THR A 158 12.83 -10.64 -35.34
CA THR A 158 12.06 -11.62 -36.12
C THR A 158 10.97 -12.27 -35.29
N THR A 159 11.19 -12.46 -34.02
CA THR A 159 10.25 -13.11 -33.11
C THR A 159 10.36 -12.49 -31.73
N LEU A 160 9.22 -12.27 -31.10
CA LEU A 160 9.12 -11.90 -29.69
C LEU A 160 8.27 -12.96 -28.98
N THR A 161 8.83 -13.59 -27.96
CA THR A 161 8.08 -14.51 -27.09
C THR A 161 8.05 -13.97 -25.69
N THR A 162 6.90 -14.06 -25.05
CA THR A 162 6.71 -13.60 -23.69
C THR A 162 6.43 -14.78 -22.77
N GLY A 163 6.94 -14.68 -21.56
CA GLY A 163 6.64 -15.64 -20.51
C GLY A 163 5.25 -15.41 -19.88
N THR A 164 5.01 -16.06 -18.77
CA THR A 164 3.80 -15.86 -17.96
C THR A 164 4.03 -14.67 -17.04
N TYR A 165 3.11 -13.70 -17.10
CA TYR A 165 3.12 -12.51 -16.25
C TYR A 165 1.81 -12.42 -15.47
N SER A 166 1.86 -11.84 -14.29
CA SER A 166 0.67 -11.54 -13.48
C SER A 166 -0.15 -10.37 -14.03
N ALA A 167 0.46 -9.55 -14.89
CA ALA A 167 -0.15 -8.36 -15.48
C ALA A 167 -0.19 -8.45 -17.02
N ARG A 168 -1.07 -7.66 -17.65
CA ARG A 168 -1.14 -7.53 -19.09
C ARG A 168 0.05 -6.69 -19.60
N LEU A 169 0.84 -7.24 -20.51
CA LEU A 169 1.90 -6.52 -21.20
C LEU A 169 1.38 -5.97 -22.53
N ASN A 170 1.69 -4.71 -22.80
CA ASN A 170 1.45 -4.06 -24.09
C ASN A 170 2.80 -3.78 -24.76
N TYR A 171 2.93 -4.22 -26.00
CA TYR A 171 4.12 -3.96 -26.84
C TYR A 171 3.80 -2.82 -27.80
N ARG A 172 4.75 -1.92 -27.99
CA ARG A 172 4.68 -0.82 -28.96
C ARG A 172 5.96 -0.78 -29.78
#